data_030e257c832c6fa98be6708c9c9a9ef1
#
_entry.id   030e257c832c6fa98be6708c9c9a9ef1
#
_cell.length_a   1.000
_cell.length_b   1.000
_cell.length_c   1.000
_cell.angle_alpha   90.00
_cell.angle_beta   90.00
_cell.angle_gamma   90.00
#
_symmetry.space_group_name_H-M   'P 1'
#
loop_
_entity.id
_entity.type
_entity.pdbx_description
1 polymer ?
#
loop_
_entity_poly.entity_id
_entity_poly.type
_entity_poly.pdbx_seq_one_letter_code
_entity_poly.pdbx_strand_id
1 'polypeptide(L)'
;MSDFRRNCIEQKLLVGTFAAIPHPVAIEVTAAAGVDFLCIDWEHSQISRERIEDLIRAADVHRVPAMVRVPGHAAEDIAAVLDAGAAGVLVPRVSTAEQARAAVKATRY
;
A
#
# COMPACT_ATOMS: atom_id res chain seq x y z
N MET A 1 16.03 1.81 -6.81
CA MET A 1 14.62 2.27 -6.97
C MET A 1 13.78 1.12 -7.51
N SER A 2 12.63 0.84 -6.91
CA SER A 2 11.74 -0.20 -7.42
C SER A 2 11.14 0.19 -8.77
N ASP A 3 10.75 -0.80 -9.56
CA ASP A 3 10.10 -0.56 -10.85
C ASP A 3 8.79 0.19 -10.69
N PHE A 4 8.03 -0.11 -9.65
CA PHE A 4 6.77 0.59 -9.35
C PHE A 4 7.01 2.08 -9.10
N ARG A 5 7.98 2.41 -8.24
CA ARG A 5 8.32 3.81 -7.94
C ARG A 5 8.78 4.54 -9.20
N ARG A 6 9.62 3.89 -10.00
CA ARG A 6 10.10 4.46 -11.27
C ARG A 6 8.94 4.74 -12.21
N ASN A 7 8.01 3.79 -12.37
CA ASN A 7 6.85 3.94 -13.23
C ASN A 7 5.97 5.10 -12.79
N CYS A 8 5.80 5.30 -11.48
CA CYS A 8 5.04 6.44 -10.95
C CYS A 8 5.74 7.77 -11.28
N ILE A 9 7.06 7.84 -11.08
CA ILE A 9 7.84 9.06 -11.37
C ILE A 9 7.81 9.38 -12.87
N GLU A 10 7.91 8.37 -13.72
CA GLU A 10 7.84 8.53 -15.18
C GLU A 10 6.43 8.75 -15.71
N GLN A 11 5.44 8.84 -14.81
CA GLN A 11 4.04 9.10 -15.14
C GLN A 11 3.45 8.08 -16.14
N LYS A 12 3.83 6.81 -16.02
CA LYS A 12 3.23 5.73 -16.80
C LYS A 12 1.81 5.48 -16.34
N LEU A 13 0.94 5.07 -17.26
CA LEU A 13 -0.41 4.66 -16.91
C LEU A 13 -0.35 3.35 -16.14
N LEU A 14 -0.82 3.38 -14.90
CA LEU A 14 -0.89 2.21 -14.03
C LEU A 14 -2.33 2.02 -13.57
N VAL A 15 -2.83 0.80 -13.67
CA VAL A 15 -4.20 0.47 -13.25
C VAL A 15 -4.12 -0.50 -12.08
N GLY A 16 -4.69 -0.09 -10.96
CA GLY A 16 -4.72 -0.91 -9.75
C GLY A 16 -6.12 -0.97 -9.16
N THR A 17 -6.23 -1.68 -8.05
CA THR A 17 -7.49 -1.79 -7.34
C THR A 17 -7.26 -1.81 -5.83
N PHE A 18 -8.29 -1.46 -5.07
CA PHE A 18 -8.29 -1.65 -3.63
C PHE A 18 -8.58 -3.11 -3.28
N ALA A 19 -7.93 -3.60 -2.25
CA ALA A 19 -8.14 -4.92 -1.69
C ALA A 19 -8.70 -4.76 -0.27
N ALA A 20 -9.94 -5.20 -0.07
CA ALA A 20 -10.66 -5.03 1.18
C ALA A 20 -10.99 -6.36 1.88
N ILE A 21 -10.68 -7.49 1.26
CA ILE A 21 -10.93 -8.82 1.82
C ILE A 21 -9.68 -9.28 2.56
N PRO A 22 -9.77 -9.58 3.88
CA PRO A 22 -8.59 -9.89 4.70
C PRO A 22 -8.12 -11.34 4.55
N HIS A 23 -7.92 -11.80 3.32
CA HIS A 23 -7.49 -13.16 3.06
C HIS A 23 -6.48 -13.21 1.91
N PRO A 24 -5.35 -13.93 2.07
CA PRO A 24 -4.32 -14.02 1.02
C PRO A 24 -4.84 -14.51 -0.34
N VAL A 25 -5.79 -15.44 -0.35
CA VAL A 25 -6.37 -15.96 -1.61
C VAL A 25 -7.02 -14.84 -2.42
N ALA A 26 -7.72 -13.91 -1.77
CA ALA A 26 -8.33 -12.77 -2.46
C ALA A 26 -7.26 -11.88 -3.12
N ILE A 27 -6.13 -11.70 -2.45
CA ILE A 27 -4.99 -10.97 -3.00
C ILE A 27 -4.41 -11.70 -4.21
N GLU A 28 -4.21 -13.01 -4.10
CA GLU A 28 -3.67 -13.83 -5.20
C GLU A 28 -4.55 -13.78 -6.43
N VAL A 29 -5.86 -13.90 -6.26
CA VAL A 29 -6.83 -13.83 -7.37
C VAL A 29 -6.78 -12.45 -8.03
N THR A 30 -6.76 -11.39 -7.24
CA THR A 30 -6.69 -10.02 -7.75
C THR A 30 -5.38 -9.77 -8.51
N ALA A 31 -4.26 -10.23 -7.93
CA ALA A 31 -2.94 -10.08 -8.56
C ALA A 31 -2.88 -10.84 -9.89
N ALA A 32 -3.46 -12.05 -9.95
CA ALA A 32 -3.50 -12.87 -11.15
C ALA A 32 -4.35 -12.24 -12.26
N ALA A 33 -5.24 -11.31 -11.94
CA ALA A 33 -6.08 -10.63 -12.92
C ALA A 33 -5.33 -9.63 -13.81
N GLY A 34 -4.06 -9.32 -13.48
CA GLY A 34 -3.22 -8.49 -14.33
C GLY A 34 -3.20 -7.01 -13.96
N VAL A 35 -3.56 -6.66 -12.72
CA VAL A 35 -3.43 -5.28 -12.23
C VAL A 35 -1.95 -4.89 -12.12
N ASP A 36 -1.65 -3.61 -12.30
CA ASP A 36 -0.28 -3.09 -12.16
C ASP A 36 0.13 -2.94 -10.70
N PHE A 37 -0.82 -2.75 -9.80
CA PHE A 37 -0.60 -2.67 -8.37
C PHE A 37 -1.91 -2.93 -7.63
N LEU A 38 -1.83 -3.19 -6.33
CA LEU A 38 -3.00 -3.13 -5.46
C LEU A 38 -2.76 -2.25 -4.26
N CYS A 39 -3.85 -1.80 -3.66
CA CYS A 39 -3.81 -1.02 -2.43
C CYS A 39 -4.63 -1.75 -1.37
N ILE A 40 -3.93 -2.29 -0.39
CA ILE A 40 -4.55 -2.95 0.76
C ILE A 40 -5.22 -1.89 1.62
N ASP A 41 -6.51 -2.03 1.84
CA ASP A 41 -7.28 -1.04 2.56
C ASP A 41 -7.33 -1.34 4.06
N TRP A 42 -6.54 -0.60 4.84
CA TRP A 42 -6.58 -0.69 6.29
C TRP A 42 -7.47 0.38 6.91
N GLU A 43 -7.97 1.33 6.11
CA GLU A 43 -8.81 2.42 6.62
C GLU A 43 -10.29 2.05 6.63
N HIS A 44 -10.82 1.55 5.52
CA HIS A 44 -12.26 1.37 5.30
C HIS A 44 -12.66 -0.08 5.10
N SER A 45 -11.89 -1.03 5.64
CA SER A 45 -12.19 -2.45 5.54
C SER A 45 -12.05 -3.13 6.89
N GLN A 46 -12.22 -4.45 6.90
CA GLN A 46 -12.01 -5.26 8.09
C GLN A 46 -10.58 -5.81 8.19
N ILE A 47 -9.67 -5.33 7.36
CA ILE A 47 -8.27 -5.74 7.42
C ILE A 47 -7.63 -5.09 8.64
N SER A 48 -7.05 -5.90 9.52
CA SER A 48 -6.30 -5.45 10.66
C SER A 48 -4.81 -5.39 10.34
N ARG A 49 -4.04 -4.67 11.15
CA ARG A 49 -2.59 -4.56 10.99
C ARG A 49 -1.91 -5.92 10.96
N GLU A 50 -2.39 -6.87 11.73
CA GLU A 50 -1.81 -8.22 11.82
C GLU A 50 -1.87 -9.00 10.51
N ARG A 51 -2.82 -8.67 9.64
CA ARG A 51 -3.01 -9.32 8.35
C ARG A 51 -2.19 -8.71 7.23
N ILE A 52 -1.73 -7.48 7.39
CA ILE A 52 -1.12 -6.70 6.30
C ILE A 52 0.12 -7.39 5.73
N GLU A 53 1.00 -7.90 6.58
CA GLU A 53 2.22 -8.57 6.11
C GLU A 53 1.91 -9.79 5.25
N ASP A 54 0.95 -10.61 5.67
CA ASP A 54 0.54 -11.79 4.90
C ASP A 54 -0.05 -11.41 3.55
N LEU A 55 -0.82 -10.33 3.51
CA LEU A 55 -1.42 -9.85 2.27
C LEU A 55 -0.37 -9.28 1.32
N ILE A 56 0.63 -8.57 1.84
CA ILE A 56 1.75 -8.08 1.04
C ILE A 56 2.53 -9.25 0.45
N ARG A 57 2.79 -10.28 1.23
CA ARG A 57 3.49 -11.48 0.76
C ARG A 57 2.73 -12.19 -0.36
N ALA A 58 1.40 -12.26 -0.24
CA ALA A 58 0.57 -12.85 -1.28
C ALA A 58 0.68 -12.07 -2.61
N ALA A 59 0.74 -10.74 -2.54
CA ALA A 59 0.98 -9.92 -3.72
C ALA A 59 2.38 -10.13 -4.30
N ASP A 60 3.38 -10.24 -3.43
CA ASP A 60 4.78 -10.44 -3.83
C ASP A 60 4.99 -11.73 -4.61
N VAL A 61 4.26 -12.79 -4.27
CA VAL A 61 4.32 -14.07 -5.01
C VAL A 61 4.01 -13.87 -6.49
N HIS A 62 3.10 -12.96 -6.80
CA HIS A 62 2.71 -12.63 -8.17
C HIS A 62 3.46 -11.41 -8.73
N ARG A 63 4.44 -10.90 -8.01
CA ARG A 63 5.24 -9.72 -8.40
C ARG A 63 4.39 -8.48 -8.65
N VAL A 64 3.29 -8.35 -7.93
CA VAL A 64 2.41 -7.18 -8.00
C VAL A 64 2.71 -6.28 -6.79
N PRO A 65 3.08 -5.01 -7.03
CA PRO A 65 3.34 -4.08 -5.92
C PRO A 65 2.09 -3.87 -5.08
N ALA A 66 2.25 -3.93 -3.77
CA ALA A 66 1.16 -3.69 -2.83
C ALA A 66 1.42 -2.40 -2.05
N MET A 67 0.54 -1.40 -2.26
CA MET A 67 0.45 -0.24 -1.39
C MET A 67 -0.48 -0.56 -0.22
N VAL A 68 -0.41 0.23 0.83
CA VAL A 68 -1.35 0.14 1.95
C VAL A 68 -1.96 1.51 2.20
N ARG A 69 -3.29 1.58 2.25
CA ARG A 69 -3.97 2.78 2.74
C ARG A 69 -4.06 2.68 4.25
N VAL A 70 -3.29 3.53 4.96
CA VAL A 70 -3.27 3.56 6.42
C VAL A 70 -4.53 4.24 6.97
N PRO A 71 -4.90 3.99 8.26
CA PRO A 71 -6.16 4.52 8.79
C PRO A 71 -6.12 6.02 9.11
N GLY A 72 -4.94 6.61 9.19
CA GLY A 72 -4.80 8.02 9.54
C GLY A 72 -3.40 8.53 9.31
N HIS A 73 -2.97 9.50 10.13
CA HIS A 73 -1.68 10.17 9.95
C HIS A 73 -0.61 9.72 10.93
N ALA A 74 -0.87 8.69 11.74
CA ALA A 74 0.08 8.23 12.75
C ALA A 74 1.40 7.76 12.11
N ALA A 75 2.52 8.32 12.55
CA ALA A 75 3.83 8.01 12.00
C ALA A 75 4.18 6.52 12.18
N GLU A 76 3.82 5.93 13.31
CA GLU A 76 4.07 4.51 13.59
C GLU A 76 3.31 3.58 12.64
N ASP A 77 2.11 3.96 12.20
CA ASP A 77 1.34 3.16 11.24
C ASP A 77 2.00 3.21 9.86
N ILE A 78 2.43 4.39 9.44
CA ILE A 78 3.12 4.57 8.16
C ILE A 78 4.43 3.78 8.14
N ALA A 79 5.23 3.89 9.19
CA ALA A 79 6.48 3.16 9.30
C ALA A 79 6.25 1.65 9.32
N ALA A 80 5.24 1.19 10.05
CA ALA A 80 4.94 -0.24 10.19
C ALA A 80 4.61 -0.93 8.87
N VAL A 81 3.81 -0.29 8.00
CA VAL A 81 3.45 -0.90 6.71
C VAL A 81 4.64 -0.93 5.76
N LEU A 82 5.51 0.07 5.80
CA LEU A 82 6.73 0.06 5.00
C LEU A 82 7.71 -1.00 5.49
N ASP A 83 7.85 -1.17 6.79
CA ASP A 83 8.67 -2.23 7.39
C ASP A 83 8.14 -3.62 7.04
N ALA A 84 6.82 -3.76 6.88
CA ALA A 84 6.20 -5.01 6.46
C ALA A 84 6.41 -5.31 4.97
N GLY A 85 6.96 -4.39 4.20
CA GLY A 85 7.30 -4.60 2.80
C GLY A 85 6.39 -3.92 1.79
N ALA A 86 5.52 -3.01 2.23
CA ALA A 86 4.66 -2.27 1.30
C ALA A 86 5.48 -1.48 0.28
N ALA A 87 5.03 -1.46 -0.97
CA ALA A 87 5.66 -0.69 -2.03
C ALA A 87 5.43 0.82 -1.89
N GLY A 88 4.44 1.20 -1.11
CA GLY A 88 4.11 2.59 -0.82
C GLY A 88 2.97 2.69 0.16
N VAL A 89 2.67 3.91 0.59
CA VAL A 89 1.54 4.18 1.49
C VAL A 89 0.60 5.19 0.85
N LEU A 90 -0.68 5.00 1.11
CA LEU A 90 -1.71 5.96 0.78
C LEU A 90 -2.21 6.56 2.09
N VAL A 91 -1.93 7.83 2.30
CA VAL A 91 -2.30 8.53 3.54
C VAL A 91 -3.61 9.29 3.29
N PRO A 92 -4.67 8.96 4.04
CA PRO A 92 -5.98 9.56 3.79
C PRO A 92 -6.09 10.99 4.35
N ARG A 93 -7.02 11.74 3.79
CA ARG A 93 -7.44 13.05 4.33
C ARG A 93 -6.30 14.03 4.56
N VAL A 94 -5.33 14.07 3.65
CA VAL A 94 -4.28 15.08 3.66
C VAL A 94 -4.82 16.35 3.03
N SER A 95 -4.97 17.40 3.82
CA SER A 95 -5.57 18.67 3.36
C SER A 95 -4.65 19.87 3.52
N THR A 96 -3.50 19.73 4.17
CA THR A 96 -2.54 20.80 4.36
C THR A 96 -1.13 20.38 3.94
N ALA A 97 -0.29 21.36 3.60
CA ALA A 97 1.10 21.10 3.28
C ALA A 97 1.88 20.52 4.49
N GLU A 98 1.51 20.95 5.71
CA GLU A 98 2.10 20.41 6.93
C GLU A 98 1.83 18.92 7.09
N GLN A 99 0.59 18.51 6.87
CA GLN A 99 0.21 17.10 6.93
C GLN A 99 0.96 16.28 5.88
N ALA A 100 1.11 16.81 4.67
CA ALA A 100 1.87 16.14 3.62
C ALA A 100 3.35 15.98 4.00
N ARG A 101 3.96 17.02 4.54
CA ARG A 101 5.36 16.95 4.97
C ARG A 101 5.56 15.96 6.12
N ALA A 102 4.65 15.93 7.08
CA ALA A 102 4.69 14.99 8.19
C ALA A 102 4.58 13.53 7.70
N ALA A 103 3.69 13.28 6.74
CA ALA A 103 3.54 11.95 6.15
C ALA A 103 4.83 11.51 5.44
N VAL A 104 5.43 12.36 4.64
CA VAL A 104 6.70 12.07 3.96
C VAL A 104 7.80 11.80 4.97
N LYS A 105 7.89 12.60 6.03
CA LYS A 105 8.88 12.40 7.10
C LYS A 105 8.71 11.03 7.77
N ALA A 106 7.48 10.58 7.98
CA ALA A 106 7.19 9.29 8.59
C ALA A 106 7.64 8.10 7.72
N THR A 107 7.85 8.30 6.42
CA THR A 107 8.35 7.26 5.51
C THR A 107 9.87 7.11 5.53
N ARG A 108 10.59 7.99 6.24
CA ARG A 108 12.06 8.02 6.27
C ARG A 108 12.57 7.56 7.62
N TYR A 109 13.71 6.91 7.60
CA TYR A 109 14.40 6.43 8.81
C TYR A 109 15.41 7.45 9.31
#